data_a727cd684a8cdce93d0889bdd78e44c5
#
_entry.id   a727cd684a8cdce93d0889bdd78e44c5
#
_cell.length_a   1.000
_cell.length_b   1.000
_cell.length_c   1.000
_cell.angle_alpha   90.00
_cell.angle_beta   90.00
_cell.angle_gamma   90.00
#
_symmetry.space_group_name_H-M   'P 1'
#
loop_
_entity.id
_entity.type
_entity.pdbx_description
1 polymer ?
#
loop_
_entity_poly.entity_id
_entity_poly.type
_entity_poly.pdbx_seq_one_letter_code
_entity_poly.pdbx_strand_id
1 'polypeptide(L)'
;MSIPNPALVIIDMFTLFDFPEAAQVKPSALEAARHIARLARHFRERGHPVIYANDNFANWQMDFKELVKLCLSTEGASSAIAKILQPEHGDYFVLKPKHSAFLATPLTVLLAKLGVRELVVAGMTAESCITATCFDGNAREYETIVIQEAVAGIGSRKTTALRLLQASRAATVLKLASYLRRGGPA
;
A
#
# COMPACT_ATOMS: atom_id res chain seq x y z
N MET A 1 4.08 22.04 -16.86
CA MET A 1 4.41 20.78 -16.16
C MET A 1 3.16 19.92 -16.23
N SER A 2 3.26 18.69 -16.76
CA SER A 2 2.11 17.77 -16.76
C SER A 2 1.73 17.45 -15.32
N ILE A 3 0.43 17.48 -15.02
CA ILE A 3 -0.07 17.05 -13.71
C ILE A 3 0.37 15.58 -13.52
N PRO A 4 1.06 15.24 -12.42
CA PRO A 4 1.43 13.85 -12.18
C PRO A 4 0.18 12.98 -12.17
N ASN A 5 0.21 11.85 -12.88
CA ASN A 5 -0.85 10.85 -12.81
C ASN A 5 -0.50 9.88 -11.65
N PRO A 6 -1.06 10.08 -10.46
CA PRO A 6 -0.72 9.28 -9.29
C PRO A 6 -1.48 7.95 -9.27
N ALA A 7 -0.87 6.92 -8.66
CA ALA A 7 -1.55 5.70 -8.29
C ALA A 7 -1.37 5.43 -6.79
N LEU A 8 -2.42 4.98 -6.12
CA LEU A 8 -2.34 4.46 -4.77
C LEU A 8 -1.97 2.97 -4.83
N VAL A 9 -0.85 2.60 -4.20
CA VAL A 9 -0.42 1.20 -4.07
C VAL A 9 -0.57 0.78 -2.61
N ILE A 10 -1.53 -0.11 -2.36
CA ILE A 10 -1.86 -0.64 -1.02
C ILE A 10 -1.18 -1.99 -0.87
N ILE A 11 -0.25 -2.10 0.10
CA ILE A 11 0.65 -3.25 0.25
C ILE A 11 0.24 -4.11 1.44
N ASP A 12 0.04 -5.42 1.22
CA ASP A 12 -0.10 -6.49 2.21
C ASP A 12 -1.19 -6.29 3.29
N MET A 13 -2.25 -5.56 2.98
CA MET A 13 -3.31 -5.32 3.96
C MET A 13 -4.27 -6.50 4.13
N PHE A 14 -4.35 -7.40 3.15
CA PHE A 14 -5.10 -8.65 3.28
C PHE A 14 -4.17 -9.75 3.80
N THR A 15 -4.30 -10.09 5.07
CA THR A 15 -3.45 -11.07 5.76
C THR A 15 -4.20 -11.74 6.90
N LEU A 16 -3.84 -12.98 7.20
CA LEU A 16 -4.37 -13.73 8.35
C LEU A 16 -3.64 -13.39 9.66
N PHE A 17 -2.56 -12.61 9.58
CA PHE A 17 -1.71 -12.29 10.73
C PHE A 17 -1.13 -13.54 11.39
N ASP A 18 -0.71 -14.52 10.61
CA ASP A 18 -0.11 -15.79 11.00
C ASP A 18 1.43 -15.81 10.89
N PHE A 19 2.03 -14.64 10.88
CA PHE A 19 3.48 -14.44 10.83
C PHE A 19 4.06 -14.01 12.19
N PRO A 20 5.36 -14.18 12.41
CA PRO A 20 6.02 -13.74 13.63
C PRO A 20 5.76 -12.24 13.91
N GLU A 21 5.57 -11.89 15.18
CA GLU A 21 5.31 -10.52 15.65
C GLU A 21 3.97 -9.89 15.14
N ALA A 22 3.09 -10.66 14.51
CA ALA A 22 1.80 -10.16 14.01
C ALA A 22 0.99 -9.44 15.09
N ALA A 23 1.01 -9.94 16.33
CA ALA A 23 0.32 -9.31 17.45
C ALA A 23 0.75 -7.85 17.69
N GLN A 24 2.01 -7.53 17.43
CA GLN A 24 2.56 -6.17 17.57
C GLN A 24 2.17 -5.26 16.42
N VAL A 25 1.92 -5.81 15.22
CA VAL A 25 1.53 -5.06 14.03
C VAL A 25 0.02 -4.78 13.99
N LYS A 26 -0.82 -5.70 14.47
CA LYS A 26 -2.29 -5.64 14.37
C LYS A 26 -2.90 -4.26 14.74
N PRO A 27 -2.55 -3.64 15.88
CA PRO A 27 -3.14 -2.34 16.24
C PRO A 27 -2.82 -1.25 15.22
N SER A 28 -1.55 -1.15 14.80
CA SER A 28 -1.10 -0.17 13.82
C SER A 28 -1.66 -0.44 12.41
N ALA A 29 -1.85 -1.71 12.04
CA ALA A 29 -2.47 -2.09 10.78
C ALA A 29 -3.96 -1.70 10.71
N LEU A 30 -4.69 -1.86 11.81
CA LEU A 30 -6.09 -1.49 11.90
C LEU A 30 -6.28 0.04 11.84
N GLU A 31 -5.38 0.79 12.46
CA GLU A 31 -5.36 2.24 12.35
C GLU A 31 -5.02 2.69 10.93
N ALA A 32 -3.95 2.14 10.35
CA ALA A 32 -3.55 2.44 8.97
C ALA A 32 -4.68 2.15 7.97
N ALA A 33 -5.43 1.05 8.14
CA ALA A 33 -6.55 0.70 7.26
C ALA A 33 -7.60 1.82 7.14
N ARG A 34 -7.91 2.51 8.23
CA ARG A 34 -8.85 3.65 8.22
C ARG A 34 -8.32 4.83 7.39
N HIS A 35 -7.03 5.09 7.47
CA HIS A 35 -6.37 6.13 6.69
C HIS A 35 -6.24 5.74 5.21
N ILE A 36 -5.94 4.47 4.93
CA ILE A 36 -5.91 3.92 3.57
C ILE A 36 -7.28 4.02 2.91
N ALA A 37 -8.36 3.71 3.62
CA ALA A 37 -9.71 3.83 3.09
C ALA A 37 -10.05 5.28 2.67
N ARG A 38 -9.58 6.28 3.44
CA ARG A 38 -9.73 7.70 3.06
C ARG A 38 -8.93 8.04 1.82
N LEU A 39 -7.69 7.52 1.70
CA LEU A 39 -6.88 7.70 0.50
C LEU A 39 -7.53 7.02 -0.71
N ALA A 40 -7.95 5.77 -0.59
CA ALA A 40 -8.57 5.02 -1.68
C ALA A 40 -9.81 5.75 -2.22
N ARG A 41 -10.67 6.25 -1.33
CA ARG A 41 -11.81 7.09 -1.73
C ARG A 41 -11.36 8.33 -2.50
N HIS A 42 -10.38 9.06 -1.99
CA HIS A 42 -9.84 10.27 -2.62
C HIS A 42 -9.29 9.99 -4.04
N PHE A 43 -8.64 8.84 -4.24
CA PHE A 43 -8.12 8.41 -5.54
C PHE A 43 -9.26 8.04 -6.50
N ARG A 44 -10.21 7.21 -6.05
CA ARG A 44 -11.37 6.80 -6.85
C ARG A 44 -12.24 7.97 -7.30
N GLU A 45 -12.52 8.92 -6.40
CA GLU A 45 -13.29 10.15 -6.71
C GLU A 45 -12.64 11.02 -7.79
N ARG A 46 -11.32 10.87 -8.00
CA ARG A 46 -10.54 11.59 -9.02
C ARG A 46 -10.23 10.75 -10.25
N GLY A 47 -10.73 9.52 -10.32
CA GLY A 47 -10.43 8.60 -11.41
C GLY A 47 -8.98 8.09 -11.42
N HIS A 48 -8.26 8.22 -10.31
CA HIS A 48 -6.90 7.72 -10.18
C HIS A 48 -6.88 6.24 -9.76
N PRO A 49 -5.91 5.46 -10.26
CA PRO A 49 -5.81 4.04 -9.96
C PRO A 49 -5.60 3.74 -8.48
N VAL A 50 -6.34 2.76 -7.96
CA VAL A 50 -6.09 2.09 -6.69
C VAL A 50 -5.63 0.66 -7.01
N ILE A 51 -4.46 0.28 -6.51
CA ILE A 51 -3.80 -0.98 -6.81
C ILE A 51 -3.49 -1.70 -5.50
N TYR A 52 -4.03 -2.88 -5.32
CA TYR A 52 -3.69 -3.76 -4.20
C TYR A 52 -2.51 -4.64 -4.60
N ALA A 53 -1.39 -4.51 -3.90
CA ALA A 53 -0.21 -5.36 -4.08
C ALA A 53 -0.06 -6.24 -2.83
N ASN A 54 -0.47 -7.50 -2.93
CA ASN A 54 -0.57 -8.35 -1.75
C ASN A 54 0.24 -9.63 -1.91
N ASP A 55 0.88 -10.03 -0.81
CA ASP A 55 1.53 -11.35 -0.72
C ASP A 55 0.49 -12.46 -0.93
N ASN A 56 0.90 -13.54 -1.54
CA ASN A 56 0.05 -14.71 -1.78
C ASN A 56 0.14 -15.77 -0.67
N PHE A 57 0.73 -15.42 0.47
CA PHE A 57 0.97 -16.30 1.62
C PHE A 57 1.77 -17.57 1.30
N ALA A 58 2.65 -17.50 0.30
CA ALA A 58 3.43 -18.63 -0.21
C ALA A 58 2.57 -19.82 -0.69
N ASN A 59 1.28 -19.63 -0.89
CA ASN A 59 0.34 -20.68 -1.23
C ASN A 59 0.27 -20.95 -2.75
N TRP A 60 0.40 -19.91 -3.58
CA TRP A 60 0.34 -19.99 -5.05
C TRP A 60 -0.92 -20.66 -5.63
N GLN A 61 -1.96 -20.86 -4.82
CA GLN A 61 -3.19 -21.56 -5.17
C GLN A 61 -4.42 -20.67 -5.16
N MET A 62 -4.35 -19.50 -4.53
CA MET A 62 -5.47 -18.56 -4.44
C MET A 62 -5.25 -17.36 -5.36
N ASP A 63 -6.32 -16.90 -5.96
CA ASP A 63 -6.35 -15.57 -6.57
C ASP A 63 -6.61 -14.48 -5.51
N PHE A 64 -6.53 -13.22 -5.93
CA PHE A 64 -6.73 -12.10 -5.02
C PHE A 64 -8.15 -12.05 -4.42
N LYS A 65 -9.17 -12.44 -5.17
CA LYS A 65 -10.55 -12.43 -4.70
C LYS A 65 -10.78 -13.51 -3.65
N GLU A 66 -10.18 -14.66 -3.82
CA GLU A 66 -10.22 -15.75 -2.84
C GLU A 66 -9.51 -15.35 -1.55
N LEU A 67 -8.36 -14.68 -1.67
CA LEU A 67 -7.61 -14.13 -0.53
C LEU A 67 -8.45 -13.10 0.25
N VAL A 68 -9.12 -12.18 -0.43
CA VAL A 68 -10.04 -11.22 0.20
C VAL A 68 -11.19 -11.93 0.92
N LYS A 69 -11.81 -12.93 0.28
CA LYS A 69 -12.88 -13.74 0.90
C LYS A 69 -12.38 -14.47 2.15
N LEU A 70 -11.19 -15.05 2.07
CA LEU A 70 -10.58 -15.73 3.20
C LEU A 70 -10.38 -14.76 4.38
N CYS A 71 -9.83 -13.57 4.14
CA CYS A 71 -9.69 -12.55 5.18
C CYS A 71 -11.05 -12.11 5.76
N LEU A 72 -12.07 -11.95 4.93
CA LEU A 72 -13.42 -11.60 5.37
C LEU A 72 -14.10 -12.68 6.23
N SER A 73 -13.79 -13.96 5.97
CA SER A 73 -14.36 -15.11 6.71
C SER A 73 -13.66 -15.41 8.02
N THR A 74 -12.50 -14.78 8.29
CA THR A 74 -11.79 -14.93 9.57
C THR A 74 -12.36 -13.98 10.63
N GLU A 75 -11.86 -14.08 11.85
CA GLU A 75 -12.21 -13.18 12.94
C GLU A 75 -11.09 -12.18 13.24
N GLY A 76 -11.39 -11.15 14.04
CA GLY A 76 -10.42 -10.20 14.53
C GLY A 76 -9.92 -9.19 13.50
N ALA A 77 -8.62 -8.87 13.56
CA ALA A 77 -8.03 -7.81 12.75
C ALA A 77 -8.09 -8.06 11.24
N SER A 78 -7.93 -9.31 10.81
CA SER A 78 -8.00 -9.71 9.40
C SER A 78 -9.35 -9.31 8.79
N SER A 79 -10.45 -9.78 9.39
CA SER A 79 -11.80 -9.45 8.91
C SER A 79 -12.12 -7.96 9.03
N ALA A 80 -11.72 -7.32 10.12
CA ALA A 80 -11.96 -5.89 10.32
C ALA A 80 -11.27 -5.04 9.25
N ILE A 81 -10.00 -5.33 8.94
CA ILE A 81 -9.25 -4.65 7.89
C ILE A 81 -9.85 -4.94 6.50
N ALA A 82 -10.17 -6.21 6.22
CA ALA A 82 -10.75 -6.60 4.94
C ALA A 82 -12.10 -5.91 4.68
N LYS A 83 -12.93 -5.72 5.71
CA LYS A 83 -14.19 -4.96 5.60
C LYS A 83 -13.95 -3.46 5.33
N ILE A 84 -12.92 -2.87 5.96
CA ILE A 84 -12.58 -1.44 5.78
C ILE A 84 -12.02 -1.19 4.37
N LEU A 85 -11.22 -2.12 3.84
CA LEU A 85 -10.47 -1.97 2.59
C LEU A 85 -11.02 -2.80 1.45
N GLN A 86 -12.28 -3.23 1.53
CA GLN A 86 -12.89 -4.04 0.48
C GLN A 86 -12.67 -3.39 -0.89
N PRO A 87 -12.08 -4.13 -1.87
CA PRO A 87 -11.87 -3.61 -3.21
C PRO A 87 -13.19 -3.26 -3.90
N GLU A 88 -13.17 -2.18 -4.67
CA GLU A 88 -14.31 -1.72 -5.46
C GLU A 88 -14.12 -2.06 -6.94
N HIS A 89 -15.21 -1.97 -7.71
CA HIS A 89 -15.14 -2.14 -9.16
C HIS A 89 -14.21 -1.08 -9.77
N GLY A 90 -13.22 -1.54 -10.56
CA GLY A 90 -12.21 -0.67 -11.17
C GLY A 90 -10.87 -0.64 -10.43
N ASP A 91 -10.80 -1.20 -9.22
CA ASP A 91 -9.52 -1.38 -8.55
C ASP A 91 -8.70 -2.49 -9.20
N TYR A 92 -7.39 -2.30 -9.19
CA TYR A 92 -6.41 -3.24 -9.71
C TYR A 92 -5.78 -4.06 -8.60
N PHE A 93 -5.20 -5.21 -8.97
CA PHE A 93 -4.43 -6.00 -8.02
C PHE A 93 -3.25 -6.70 -8.68
N VAL A 94 -2.21 -6.92 -7.87
CA VAL A 94 -1.09 -7.80 -8.20
C VAL A 94 -0.78 -8.69 -6.99
N LEU A 95 -0.50 -9.97 -7.23
CA LEU A 95 0.03 -10.86 -6.20
C LEU A 95 1.55 -10.85 -6.30
N LYS A 96 2.21 -10.63 -5.18
CA LYS A 96 3.67 -10.56 -5.09
C LYS A 96 4.26 -11.76 -4.35
N PRO A 97 5.41 -12.28 -4.79
CA PRO A 97 6.04 -13.44 -4.17
C PRO A 97 6.86 -13.09 -2.93
N LYS A 98 7.26 -11.83 -2.78
CA LYS A 98 8.16 -11.34 -1.72
C LYS A 98 7.92 -9.85 -1.45
N HIS A 99 8.77 -9.24 -0.66
CA HIS A 99 8.64 -7.91 -0.07
C HIS A 99 8.22 -6.80 -1.05
N SER A 100 9.00 -6.59 -2.12
CA SER A 100 8.69 -5.51 -3.07
C SER A 100 7.50 -5.85 -3.95
N ALA A 101 6.60 -4.88 -4.13
CA ALA A 101 5.49 -4.98 -5.08
C ALA A 101 5.95 -5.05 -6.54
N PHE A 102 7.19 -4.71 -6.84
CA PHE A 102 7.77 -4.78 -8.18
C PHE A 102 8.43 -6.13 -8.49
N LEU A 103 8.86 -6.87 -7.45
CA LEU A 103 9.63 -8.09 -7.64
C LEU A 103 8.77 -9.19 -8.27
N ALA A 104 9.12 -9.59 -9.48
CA ALA A 104 8.46 -10.66 -10.24
C ALA A 104 6.92 -10.49 -10.33
N THR A 105 6.45 -9.25 -10.44
CA THR A 105 5.03 -8.93 -10.63
C THR A 105 4.82 -8.13 -11.91
N PRO A 106 3.59 -8.09 -12.44
CA PRO A 106 3.25 -7.25 -13.59
C PRO A 106 3.09 -5.75 -13.24
N LEU A 107 3.42 -5.30 -12.02
CA LEU A 107 3.15 -3.92 -11.57
C LEU A 107 3.77 -2.87 -12.49
N THR A 108 5.03 -3.05 -12.91
CA THR A 108 5.69 -2.10 -13.82
C THR A 108 4.94 -1.93 -15.14
N VAL A 109 4.47 -3.04 -15.71
CA VAL A 109 3.70 -3.03 -16.97
C VAL A 109 2.34 -2.35 -16.77
N LEU A 110 1.67 -2.64 -15.64
CA LEU A 110 0.39 -2.02 -15.28
C LEU A 110 0.55 -0.50 -15.11
N LEU A 111 1.52 -0.05 -14.34
CA LEU A 111 1.79 1.38 -14.12
C LEU A 111 2.11 2.13 -15.42
N ALA A 112 2.92 1.53 -16.28
CA ALA A 112 3.24 2.10 -17.60
C ALA A 112 1.97 2.23 -18.47
N LYS A 113 1.11 1.21 -18.49
CA LYS A 113 -0.15 1.20 -19.24
C LYS A 113 -1.14 2.26 -18.72
N LEU A 114 -1.13 2.52 -17.43
CA LEU A 114 -1.95 3.55 -16.78
C LEU A 114 -1.32 4.95 -16.86
N GLY A 115 -0.12 5.10 -17.41
CA GLY A 115 0.60 6.37 -17.52
C GLY A 115 1.00 6.96 -16.16
N VAL A 116 1.17 6.13 -15.14
CA VAL A 116 1.49 6.55 -13.77
C VAL A 116 2.93 7.07 -13.69
N ARG A 117 3.12 8.17 -12.95
CA ARG A 117 4.42 8.77 -12.67
C ARG A 117 4.67 8.96 -11.17
N GLU A 118 3.62 9.11 -10.37
CA GLU A 118 3.70 9.25 -8.92
C GLU A 118 3.08 8.02 -8.24
N LEU A 119 3.80 7.42 -7.29
CA LEU A 119 3.32 6.32 -6.48
C LEU A 119 3.02 6.81 -5.07
N VAL A 120 1.80 6.68 -4.63
CA VAL A 120 1.43 6.86 -3.23
C VAL A 120 1.36 5.49 -2.57
N VAL A 121 2.32 5.22 -1.68
CA VAL A 121 2.51 3.90 -1.07
C VAL A 121 1.91 3.90 0.33
N ALA A 122 1.09 2.91 0.61
CA ALA A 122 0.43 2.67 1.89
C ALA A 122 0.37 1.17 2.20
N GLY A 123 0.10 0.79 3.44
CA GLY A 123 -0.01 -0.63 3.84
C GLY A 123 1.01 -1.06 4.88
N MET A 124 1.54 -2.27 4.79
CA MET A 124 2.46 -2.83 5.80
C MET A 124 3.50 -3.80 5.22
N THR A 125 4.60 -4.09 5.93
CA THR A 125 5.08 -3.33 7.07
C THR A 125 6.10 -2.28 6.62
N ALA A 126 6.18 -1.18 7.36
CA ALA A 126 7.05 -0.04 7.03
C ALA A 126 8.49 -0.47 6.78
N GLU A 127 9.03 -1.29 7.68
CA GLU A 127 10.42 -1.75 7.69
C GLU A 127 10.75 -2.85 6.67
N SER A 128 9.75 -3.38 5.97
CA SER A 128 9.91 -4.48 5.00
C SER A 128 9.30 -4.13 3.64
N CYS A 129 8.06 -4.53 3.40
CA CYS A 129 7.43 -4.44 2.08
C CYS A 129 7.28 -2.99 1.58
N ILE A 130 6.96 -2.05 2.47
CA ILE A 130 6.90 -0.62 2.13
C ILE A 130 8.28 -0.11 1.71
N THR A 131 9.30 -0.35 2.55
CA THR A 131 10.68 0.09 2.26
C THR A 131 11.20 -0.52 0.96
N ALA A 132 11.05 -1.83 0.76
CA ALA A 132 11.49 -2.50 -0.46
C ALA A 132 10.79 -1.95 -1.71
N THR A 133 9.48 -1.72 -1.63
CA THR A 133 8.72 -1.16 -2.76
C THR A 133 9.12 0.27 -3.08
N CYS A 134 9.39 1.10 -2.08
CA CYS A 134 9.83 2.48 -2.30
C CYS A 134 11.21 2.54 -2.97
N PHE A 135 12.18 1.75 -2.53
CA PHE A 135 13.49 1.69 -3.19
C PHE A 135 13.39 1.20 -4.63
N ASP A 136 12.59 0.17 -4.87
CA ASP A 136 12.36 -0.36 -6.21
C ASP A 136 11.60 0.63 -7.12
N GLY A 137 10.65 1.38 -6.56
CA GLY A 137 9.94 2.45 -7.27
C GLY A 137 10.89 3.59 -7.65
N ASN A 138 11.71 4.05 -6.70
CA ASN A 138 12.70 5.09 -6.94
C ASN A 138 13.75 4.66 -7.98
N ALA A 139 14.26 3.42 -7.92
CA ALA A 139 15.17 2.87 -8.91
C ALA A 139 14.59 2.80 -10.33
N ARG A 140 13.26 2.88 -10.47
CA ARG A 140 12.51 2.93 -11.73
C ARG A 140 12.02 4.34 -12.08
N GLU A 141 12.56 5.34 -11.39
CA GLU A 141 12.28 6.77 -11.64
C GLU A 141 10.82 7.20 -11.35
N TYR A 142 10.08 6.44 -10.50
CA TYR A 142 8.81 6.92 -10.00
C TYR A 142 9.03 7.94 -8.87
N GLU A 143 8.24 9.02 -8.89
CA GLU A 143 8.07 9.87 -7.71
C GLU A 143 7.30 9.07 -6.65
N THR A 144 7.96 8.72 -5.54
CA THR A 144 7.37 7.89 -4.50
C THR A 144 7.02 8.71 -3.28
N ILE A 145 5.79 8.61 -2.84
CA ILE A 145 5.26 9.26 -1.63
C ILE A 145 4.76 8.18 -0.67
N VAL A 146 5.10 8.32 0.60
CA VAL A 146 4.58 7.48 1.68
C VAL A 146 3.73 8.32 2.61
N ILE A 147 2.51 7.87 2.89
CA ILE A 147 1.63 8.54 3.85
C ILE A 147 1.82 7.89 5.21
N GLN A 148 2.44 8.62 6.14
CA GLN A 148 2.90 8.06 7.42
C GLN A 148 1.79 7.45 8.28
N GLU A 149 0.56 8.01 8.25
CA GLU A 149 -0.59 7.47 8.99
C GLU A 149 -1.19 6.23 8.29
N ALA A 150 -0.99 6.10 6.98
CA ALA A 150 -1.49 4.99 6.17
C ALA A 150 -0.50 3.82 6.07
N VAL A 151 0.56 3.83 6.87
CA VAL A 151 1.54 2.75 6.93
C VAL A 151 1.55 2.14 8.33
N ALA A 152 1.53 0.81 8.40
CA ALA A 152 1.67 0.04 9.63
C ALA A 152 3.09 -0.51 9.79
N GLY A 153 3.50 -0.71 11.04
CA GLY A 153 4.79 -1.30 11.42
C GLY A 153 4.92 -1.37 12.93
N ILE A 154 6.03 -1.94 13.40
CA ILE A 154 6.27 -2.18 14.81
C ILE A 154 7.02 -1.00 15.45
N GLY A 155 6.36 -0.26 16.32
CA GLY A 155 6.97 0.74 17.20
C GLY A 155 8.03 1.61 16.52
N SER A 156 9.25 1.62 17.07
CA SER A 156 10.39 2.39 16.55
C SER A 156 10.87 1.94 15.19
N ARG A 157 10.65 0.69 14.78
CA ARG A 157 11.03 0.18 13.44
C ARG A 157 10.30 0.97 12.35
N LYS A 158 8.99 1.22 12.51
CA LYS A 158 8.22 2.07 11.59
C LYS A 158 8.87 3.45 11.45
N THR A 159 9.16 4.10 12.57
CA THR A 159 9.75 5.45 12.56
C THR A 159 11.13 5.47 11.89
N THR A 160 11.95 4.45 12.16
CA THR A 160 13.28 4.31 11.55
C THR A 160 13.18 4.10 10.03
N ALA A 161 12.27 3.23 9.58
CA ALA A 161 12.03 2.98 8.17
C ALA A 161 11.58 4.26 7.42
N LEU A 162 10.61 5.00 7.97
CA LEU A 162 10.15 6.25 7.37
C LEU A 162 11.25 7.31 7.30
N ARG A 163 12.08 7.43 8.34
CA ARG A 163 13.26 8.32 8.33
C ARG A 163 14.28 7.90 7.27
N LEU A 164 14.56 6.60 7.14
CA LEU A 164 15.46 6.09 6.11
C LEU A 164 14.97 6.44 4.70
N LEU A 165 13.71 6.20 4.41
CA LEU A 165 13.10 6.52 3.12
C LEU A 165 13.22 8.01 2.78
N GLN A 166 12.95 8.88 3.76
CA GLN A 166 13.07 10.32 3.59
C GLN A 166 14.54 10.76 3.41
N ALA A 167 15.46 10.25 4.22
CA ALA A 167 16.87 10.61 4.19
C ALA A 167 17.57 10.14 2.92
N SER A 168 17.25 8.94 2.44
CA SER A 168 17.78 8.36 1.20
C SER A 168 17.14 8.95 -0.07
N ARG A 169 16.09 9.77 0.07
CA ARG A 169 15.26 10.27 -1.05
C ARG A 169 14.58 9.16 -1.86
N ALA A 170 14.46 7.97 -1.30
CA ALA A 170 13.71 6.88 -1.93
C ALA A 170 12.19 7.12 -1.90
N ALA A 171 11.72 7.93 -0.94
CA ALA A 171 10.34 8.42 -0.93
C ALA A 171 10.23 9.74 -0.16
N THR A 172 9.25 10.56 -0.51
CA THR A 172 8.81 11.70 0.29
C THR A 172 7.79 11.22 1.31
N VAL A 173 8.04 11.44 2.60
CA VAL A 173 7.10 11.06 3.66
C VAL A 173 6.19 12.23 3.99
N LEU A 174 4.89 12.06 3.83
CA LEU A 174 3.87 13.09 4.06
C LEU A 174 2.84 12.68 5.09
N LYS A 175 2.22 13.67 5.74
CA LYS A 175 0.99 13.49 6.49
C LYS A 175 -0.20 13.36 5.55
N LEU A 176 -1.18 12.54 5.91
CA LEU A 176 -2.41 12.36 5.14
C LEU A 176 -3.09 13.69 4.83
N ALA A 177 -3.26 14.55 5.84
CA ALA A 177 -3.89 15.85 5.66
C ALA A 177 -3.14 16.76 4.67
N SER A 178 -1.81 16.65 4.62
CA SER A 178 -0.99 17.42 3.68
C SER A 178 -1.15 16.89 2.25
N TYR A 179 -1.22 15.58 2.07
CA TYR A 179 -1.43 14.96 0.77
C TYR A 179 -2.81 15.30 0.20
N LEU A 180 -3.87 15.14 0.99
CA LEU A 180 -5.25 15.40 0.55
C LEU A 180 -5.49 16.86 0.10
N ARG A 181 -4.67 17.80 0.58
CA ARG A 181 -4.71 19.21 0.13
C ARG A 181 -3.96 19.47 -1.18
N ARG A 182 -3.09 18.56 -1.64
CA ARG A 182 -2.32 18.66 -2.89
C ARG A 182 -3.21 18.42 -4.11
N GLY A 183 -4.21 19.04 -4.36
CA GLY A 183 -5.10 18.82 -5.51
C GLY A 183 -6.52 19.31 -5.28
N GLY A 184 -6.70 20.11 -4.23
CA GLY A 184 -7.88 20.93 -4.10
C GLY A 184 -7.92 21.99 -5.20
N PRO A 185 -9.09 22.47 -5.60
CA PRO A 185 -9.17 23.58 -6.55
C PRO A 185 -8.39 24.78 -5.98
N ALA A 186 -7.57 25.41 -6.85
CA ALA A 186 -6.96 26.68 -6.56
C ALA A 186 -8.06 27.74 -6.35
#